data_30de5e2f8d3a385d59fd408a8e175e80
#
_entry.id   30de5e2f8d3a385d59fd408a8e175e80
#
_cell.length_a   1.000
_cell.length_b   1.000
_cell.length_c   1.000
_cell.angle_alpha   90.00
_cell.angle_beta   90.00
_cell.angle_gamma   90.00
#
_symmetry.space_group_name_H-M   'P 1'
#
loop_
_entity.id
_entity.type
_entity.pdbx_description
1 polymer ?
#
loop_
_entity_poly.entity_id
_entity_poly.type
_entity_poly.pdbx_seq_one_letter_code
_entity_poly.pdbx_strand_id
1 'polypeptide(L)'
;NNQKEFITKTNTKIMNFIFIALIVLGSIALVAAVILYICSKKFAVHEDPRIGQVAALLPGANCGGCGFAGCSGMADALVKGADKGSIEGLLCPVGGSATMGQVADLLGIATANTEQKVAVVRCNGTCEMRKRIAVYDGLQTCTAINACGAGETGCGYGCLGCGDCTNACQFGAISINPETGLPEVDEDVCTGCGACAKACPRHIIELRKKGPKGRRVYVS
;
A
#
# COMPACT_ATOMS: atom_id res chain seq x y z
N ASN A 1 -21.92 74.22 13.30
CA ASN A 1 -21.82 73.88 11.87
C ASN A 1 -20.55 73.05 11.53
N ASN A 2 -19.39 73.43 12.05
CA ASN A 2 -18.09 72.80 11.74
C ASN A 2 -17.99 71.30 12.09
N GLN A 3 -18.67 70.84 13.15
CA GLN A 3 -18.59 69.44 13.58
C GLN A 3 -19.36 68.50 12.65
N LYS A 4 -20.50 68.92 12.12
CA LYS A 4 -21.27 68.12 11.12
C LYS A 4 -20.52 67.97 9.79
N GLU A 5 -19.85 69.05 9.36
CA GLU A 5 -19.08 69.04 8.09
C GLU A 5 -17.84 68.16 8.19
N PHE A 6 -17.18 68.12 9.35
CA PHE A 6 -16.06 67.20 9.60
C PHE A 6 -16.47 65.73 9.58
N ILE A 7 -17.60 65.38 10.25
CA ILE A 7 -18.15 64.02 10.27
C ILE A 7 -18.52 63.54 8.86
N THR A 8 -19.14 64.41 8.07
CA THR A 8 -19.55 64.10 6.70
C THR A 8 -18.34 63.83 5.79
N LYS A 9 -17.28 64.68 5.86
CA LYS A 9 -16.03 64.46 5.10
C LYS A 9 -15.30 63.17 5.50
N THR A 10 -15.31 62.84 6.78
CA THR A 10 -14.70 61.59 7.28
C THR A 10 -15.46 60.35 6.80
N ASN A 11 -16.78 60.36 6.86
CA ASN A 11 -17.63 59.26 6.36
C ASN A 11 -17.47 59.07 4.84
N THR A 12 -17.36 60.16 4.06
CA THR A 12 -17.12 60.06 2.62
C THR A 12 -15.77 59.43 2.28
N LYS A 13 -14.72 59.77 3.04
CA LYS A 13 -13.39 59.15 2.87
C LYS A 13 -13.40 57.67 3.22
N ILE A 14 -14.05 57.29 4.33
CA ILE A 14 -14.20 55.90 4.73
C ILE A 14 -14.98 55.09 3.66
N MET A 15 -16.06 55.66 3.16
CA MET A 15 -16.88 55.02 2.12
C MET A 15 -16.06 54.80 0.84
N ASN A 16 -15.30 55.80 0.38
CA ASN A 16 -14.43 55.67 -0.77
C ASN A 16 -13.34 54.61 -0.57
N PHE A 17 -12.77 54.52 0.65
CA PHE A 17 -11.77 53.49 0.97
C PHE A 17 -12.37 52.09 0.93
N ILE A 18 -13.59 51.93 1.44
CA ILE A 18 -14.32 50.64 1.37
C ILE A 18 -14.61 50.23 -0.08
N PHE A 19 -15.05 51.18 -0.92
CA PHE A 19 -15.29 50.89 -2.34
C PHE A 19 -14.02 50.49 -3.09
N ILE A 20 -12.89 51.15 -2.84
CA ILE A 20 -11.60 50.81 -3.41
C ILE A 20 -11.16 49.43 -2.96
N ALA A 21 -11.29 49.14 -1.66
CA ALA A 21 -10.96 47.78 -1.13
C ALA A 21 -11.80 46.68 -1.74
N LEU A 22 -13.11 46.90 -1.92
CA LEU A 22 -14.01 45.95 -2.58
C LEU A 22 -13.64 45.72 -4.05
N ILE A 23 -13.27 46.77 -4.78
CA ILE A 23 -12.85 46.64 -6.18
C ILE A 23 -11.55 45.88 -6.28
N VAL A 24 -10.57 46.16 -5.42
CA VAL A 24 -9.27 45.46 -5.41
C VAL A 24 -9.45 43.99 -5.05
N LEU A 25 -10.19 43.66 -3.98
CA LEU A 25 -10.46 42.28 -3.58
C LEU A 25 -11.25 41.54 -4.64
N GLY A 26 -12.27 42.16 -5.25
CA GLY A 26 -13.06 41.60 -6.32
C GLY A 26 -12.24 41.31 -7.58
N SER A 27 -11.32 42.19 -7.95
CA SER A 27 -10.44 41.97 -9.10
C SER A 27 -9.46 40.80 -8.87
N ILE A 28 -8.87 40.73 -7.65
CA ILE A 28 -7.98 39.60 -7.29
C ILE A 28 -8.75 38.26 -7.33
N ALA A 29 -9.95 38.23 -6.75
CA ALA A 29 -10.78 37.03 -6.73
C ALA A 29 -11.16 36.58 -8.16
N LEU A 30 -11.48 37.52 -9.04
CA LEU A 30 -11.82 37.21 -10.43
C LEU A 30 -10.62 36.65 -11.20
N VAL A 31 -9.44 37.26 -11.05
CA VAL A 31 -8.20 36.75 -11.66
C VAL A 31 -7.88 35.33 -11.16
N ALA A 32 -7.98 35.10 -9.84
CA ALA A 32 -7.75 33.78 -9.27
C ALA A 32 -8.75 32.73 -9.80
N ALA A 33 -10.03 33.09 -9.90
CA ALA A 33 -11.06 32.22 -10.45
C ALA A 33 -10.80 31.84 -11.93
N VAL A 34 -10.37 32.81 -12.75
CA VAL A 34 -10.02 32.55 -14.17
C VAL A 34 -8.81 31.63 -14.26
N ILE A 35 -7.76 31.85 -13.45
CA ILE A 35 -6.58 30.99 -13.43
C ILE A 35 -6.97 29.56 -13.03
N LEU A 36 -7.74 29.39 -11.96
CA LEU A 36 -8.20 28.07 -11.50
C LEU A 36 -9.08 27.38 -12.54
N TYR A 37 -9.94 28.12 -13.22
CA TYR A 37 -10.77 27.58 -14.31
C TYR A 37 -9.91 27.07 -15.48
N ILE A 38 -8.91 27.85 -15.91
CA ILE A 38 -7.99 27.45 -16.99
C ILE A 38 -7.18 26.22 -16.57
N CYS A 39 -6.63 26.24 -15.34
CA CYS A 39 -5.91 25.08 -14.79
C CYS A 39 -6.79 23.84 -14.71
N SER A 40 -8.00 23.96 -14.20
CA SER A 40 -8.96 22.85 -14.12
C SER A 40 -9.26 22.24 -15.50
N LYS A 41 -9.46 23.06 -16.52
CA LYS A 41 -9.66 22.55 -17.90
C LYS A 41 -8.41 21.94 -18.51
N LYS A 42 -7.25 22.55 -18.29
CA LYS A 42 -5.99 22.09 -18.90
C LYS A 42 -5.44 20.82 -18.25
N PHE A 43 -5.70 20.64 -16.96
CA PHE A 43 -5.27 19.47 -16.20
C PHE A 43 -6.42 18.48 -15.91
N ALA A 44 -7.54 18.59 -16.64
CA ALA A 44 -8.61 17.60 -16.55
C ALA A 44 -8.05 16.25 -17.04
N VAL A 45 -7.85 15.32 -16.13
CA VAL A 45 -7.51 13.92 -16.43
C VAL A 45 -8.81 13.23 -16.82
N HIS A 46 -8.92 12.80 -18.06
CA HIS A 46 -10.01 11.93 -18.50
C HIS A 46 -9.68 10.50 -18.00
N GLU A 47 -10.29 10.11 -16.90
CA GLU A 47 -10.22 8.72 -16.47
C GLU A 47 -11.18 7.87 -17.30
N ASP A 48 -10.67 6.74 -17.79
CA ASP A 48 -11.49 5.77 -18.51
C ASP A 48 -12.53 5.17 -17.53
N PRO A 49 -13.85 5.19 -17.85
CA PRO A 49 -14.88 4.66 -16.96
C PRO A 49 -14.69 3.17 -16.63
N ARG A 50 -13.98 2.43 -17.48
CA ARG A 50 -13.61 1.02 -17.21
C ARG A 50 -12.72 0.87 -15.99
N ILE A 51 -11.88 1.87 -15.66
CA ILE A 51 -11.01 1.84 -14.47
C ILE A 51 -11.83 1.71 -13.20
N GLY A 52 -12.93 2.47 -13.08
CA GLY A 52 -13.84 2.39 -11.95
C GLY A 52 -14.51 1.02 -11.82
N GLN A 53 -14.91 0.43 -12.95
CA GLN A 53 -15.52 -0.90 -12.97
C GLN A 53 -14.53 -1.99 -12.57
N VAL A 54 -13.30 -1.95 -13.09
CA VAL A 54 -12.22 -2.89 -12.72
C VAL A 54 -11.85 -2.71 -11.25
N ALA A 55 -11.74 -1.47 -10.75
CA ALA A 55 -11.44 -1.20 -9.35
C ALA A 55 -12.51 -1.76 -8.39
N ALA A 56 -13.79 -1.76 -8.80
CA ALA A 56 -14.89 -2.33 -8.02
C ALA A 56 -14.84 -3.88 -7.94
N LEU A 57 -14.26 -4.55 -8.94
CA LEU A 57 -14.03 -6.00 -8.92
C LEU A 57 -12.84 -6.41 -8.07
N LEU A 58 -11.87 -5.52 -7.89
CA LEU A 58 -10.69 -5.79 -7.08
C LEU A 58 -11.05 -5.80 -5.58
N PRO A 59 -10.33 -6.57 -4.73
CA PRO A 59 -10.66 -6.73 -3.31
C PRO A 59 -10.61 -5.46 -2.44
N GLY A 60 -10.11 -4.35 -2.96
CA GLY A 60 -10.02 -3.08 -2.22
C GLY A 60 -9.01 -3.03 -1.07
N ALA A 61 -8.22 -4.10 -0.87
CA ALA A 61 -7.30 -4.23 0.26
C ALA A 61 -6.12 -3.25 0.22
N ASN A 62 -5.82 -2.63 -0.92
CA ASN A 62 -4.72 -1.68 -1.14
C ASN A 62 -3.35 -2.16 -0.58
N CYS A 63 -3.13 -3.47 -0.53
CA CYS A 63 -1.98 -4.11 0.13
C CYS A 63 -0.64 -3.92 -0.61
N GLY A 64 -0.66 -3.41 -1.85
CA GLY A 64 0.55 -3.23 -2.67
C GLY A 64 1.25 -4.52 -3.11
N GLY A 65 0.67 -5.70 -2.84
CA GLY A 65 1.24 -7.01 -3.21
C GLY A 65 1.39 -7.24 -4.72
N CYS A 66 0.59 -6.56 -5.52
CA CYS A 66 0.70 -6.53 -6.98
C CYS A 66 1.79 -5.59 -7.52
N GLY A 67 2.48 -4.84 -6.65
CA GLY A 67 3.49 -3.86 -7.04
C GLY A 67 2.97 -2.45 -7.34
N PHE A 68 1.66 -2.23 -7.26
CA PHE A 68 1.01 -0.92 -7.47
C PHE A 68 0.65 -0.25 -6.14
N ALA A 69 0.53 1.08 -6.14
CA ALA A 69 0.25 1.88 -4.96
C ALA A 69 -1.21 1.78 -4.44
N GLY A 70 -1.96 0.75 -4.85
CA GLY A 70 -3.33 0.48 -4.44
C GLY A 70 -4.13 -0.17 -5.56
N CYS A 71 -5.37 -0.53 -5.25
CA CYS A 71 -6.24 -1.22 -6.22
C CYS A 71 -6.62 -0.33 -7.41
N SER A 72 -6.73 0.99 -7.22
CA SER A 72 -6.98 1.95 -8.32
C SER A 72 -5.81 2.00 -9.31
N GLY A 73 -4.57 2.02 -8.81
CA GLY A 73 -3.38 1.97 -9.68
C GLY A 73 -3.26 0.65 -10.45
N MET A 74 -3.65 -0.47 -9.82
CA MET A 74 -3.73 -1.76 -10.50
C MET A 74 -4.83 -1.78 -11.57
N ALA A 75 -6.00 -1.19 -11.30
CA ALA A 75 -7.09 -1.09 -12.26
C ALA A 75 -6.69 -0.27 -13.51
N ASP A 76 -6.02 0.86 -13.32
CA ASP A 76 -5.49 1.66 -14.43
C ASP A 76 -4.47 0.87 -15.27
N ALA A 77 -3.56 0.14 -14.61
CA ALA A 77 -2.59 -0.70 -15.32
C ALA A 77 -3.25 -1.84 -16.09
N LEU A 78 -4.31 -2.46 -15.55
CA LEU A 78 -5.07 -3.51 -16.23
C LEU A 78 -5.80 -2.98 -17.47
N VAL A 79 -6.46 -1.83 -17.38
CA VAL A 79 -7.13 -1.20 -18.51
C VAL A 79 -6.13 -0.83 -19.60
N LYS A 80 -5.00 -0.21 -19.25
CA LYS A 80 -3.91 0.12 -20.18
C LYS A 80 -3.25 -1.12 -20.80
N GLY A 81 -3.15 -2.22 -20.04
CA GLY A 81 -2.68 -3.51 -20.52
C GLY A 81 -3.66 -4.11 -21.53
N ALA A 82 -4.95 -4.02 -21.23
CA ALA A 82 -6.04 -4.45 -22.11
C ALA A 82 -6.00 -3.74 -23.47
N ASP A 83 -5.82 -2.44 -23.46
CA ASP A 83 -5.70 -1.65 -24.70
C ASP A 83 -4.47 -2.05 -25.54
N LYS A 84 -3.45 -2.63 -24.92
CA LYS A 84 -2.26 -3.21 -25.58
C LYS A 84 -2.45 -4.68 -25.96
N GLY A 85 -3.58 -5.28 -25.63
CA GLY A 85 -3.93 -6.67 -25.94
C GLY A 85 -3.34 -7.71 -25.01
N SER A 86 -2.67 -7.34 -23.92
CA SER A 86 -2.12 -8.29 -22.96
C SER A 86 -2.12 -7.73 -21.53
N ILE A 87 -2.55 -8.56 -20.59
CA ILE A 87 -2.44 -8.32 -19.14
C ILE A 87 -1.42 -9.26 -18.48
N GLU A 88 -0.48 -9.81 -19.26
CA GLU A 88 0.55 -10.72 -18.73
C GLU A 88 1.39 -10.02 -17.67
N GLY A 89 1.61 -10.69 -16.56
CA GLY A 89 2.36 -10.15 -15.41
C GLY A 89 1.55 -9.23 -14.48
N LEU A 90 0.35 -8.83 -14.87
CA LEU A 90 -0.56 -8.05 -14.03
C LEU A 90 -1.47 -9.01 -13.25
N LEU A 91 -1.14 -9.26 -11.99
CA LEU A 91 -1.90 -10.18 -11.14
C LEU A 91 -2.22 -9.53 -9.80
N CYS A 92 -3.46 -9.68 -9.35
CA CYS A 92 -3.84 -9.39 -7.97
C CYS A 92 -3.68 -10.66 -7.11
N PRO A 93 -2.67 -10.75 -6.23
CA PRO A 93 -2.47 -11.96 -5.42
C PRO A 93 -3.60 -12.21 -4.43
N VAL A 94 -4.26 -11.15 -3.95
CA VAL A 94 -5.39 -11.23 -3.01
C VAL A 94 -6.68 -11.68 -3.68
N GLY A 95 -6.97 -11.14 -4.87
CA GLY A 95 -8.16 -11.51 -5.65
C GLY A 95 -8.05 -12.88 -6.30
N GLY A 96 -6.83 -13.37 -6.52
CA GLY A 96 -6.56 -14.65 -7.13
C GLY A 96 -7.08 -14.78 -8.56
N SER A 97 -7.18 -16.03 -9.04
CA SER A 97 -7.63 -16.32 -10.41
C SER A 97 -9.10 -15.98 -10.67
N ALA A 98 -9.95 -16.06 -9.64
CA ALA A 98 -11.38 -15.75 -9.77
C ALA A 98 -11.61 -14.27 -10.10
N THR A 99 -11.02 -13.36 -9.34
CA THR A 99 -11.12 -11.92 -9.61
C THR A 99 -10.48 -11.56 -10.95
N MET A 100 -9.33 -12.15 -11.26
CA MET A 100 -8.68 -11.90 -12.54
C MET A 100 -9.48 -12.42 -13.73
N GLY A 101 -10.24 -13.53 -13.54
CA GLY A 101 -11.20 -14.02 -14.52
C GLY A 101 -12.30 -12.98 -14.82
N GLN A 102 -12.95 -12.47 -13.78
CA GLN A 102 -13.99 -11.45 -13.92
C GLN A 102 -13.47 -10.15 -14.59
N VAL A 103 -12.24 -9.74 -14.24
CA VAL A 103 -11.60 -8.57 -14.87
C VAL A 103 -11.30 -8.83 -16.34
N ALA A 104 -10.82 -10.02 -16.69
CA ALA A 104 -10.54 -10.39 -18.07
C ALA A 104 -11.82 -10.47 -18.91
N ASP A 105 -12.91 -11.02 -18.36
CA ASP A 105 -14.23 -11.06 -19.00
C ASP A 105 -14.76 -9.64 -19.25
N LEU A 106 -14.63 -8.73 -18.27
CA LEU A 106 -15.03 -7.32 -18.41
C LEU A 106 -14.21 -6.61 -19.50
N LEU A 107 -12.92 -6.90 -19.60
CA LEU A 107 -12.00 -6.26 -20.55
C LEU A 107 -11.94 -6.98 -21.91
N GLY A 108 -12.60 -8.14 -22.04
CA GLY A 108 -12.65 -8.93 -23.29
C GLY A 108 -11.31 -9.60 -23.65
N ILE A 109 -10.51 -9.96 -22.65
CA ILE A 109 -9.16 -10.52 -22.85
C ILE A 109 -9.09 -11.93 -22.29
N ALA A 110 -8.20 -12.77 -22.86
CA ALA A 110 -7.94 -14.10 -22.32
C ALA A 110 -7.22 -14.03 -20.97
N THR A 111 -7.69 -14.79 -19.98
CA THR A 111 -7.07 -14.91 -18.67
C THR A 111 -5.73 -15.62 -18.74
N ALA A 112 -4.69 -15.00 -18.18
CA ALA A 112 -3.45 -15.72 -17.87
C ALA A 112 -3.71 -16.61 -16.65
N ASN A 113 -3.50 -17.92 -16.81
CA ASN A 113 -3.66 -18.89 -15.72
C ASN A 113 -2.52 -18.69 -14.71
N THR A 114 -2.82 -18.01 -13.61
CA THR A 114 -1.78 -17.66 -12.62
C THR A 114 -1.87 -18.57 -11.41
N GLU A 115 -0.77 -19.26 -11.14
CA GLU A 115 -0.65 -20.16 -10.00
C GLU A 115 -0.64 -19.37 -8.68
N GLN A 116 -1.46 -19.82 -7.74
CA GLN A 116 -1.54 -19.22 -6.41
C GLN A 116 -0.23 -19.46 -5.65
N LYS A 117 0.31 -18.39 -5.05
CA LYS A 117 1.52 -18.45 -4.24
C LYS A 117 1.17 -18.35 -2.76
N VAL A 118 2.02 -18.91 -1.91
CA VAL A 118 1.94 -18.83 -0.45
C VAL A 118 3.31 -18.45 0.12
N ALA A 119 3.31 -17.81 1.26
CA ALA A 119 4.55 -17.50 1.99
C ALA A 119 5.07 -18.78 2.66
N VAL A 120 6.37 -19.01 2.58
CA VAL A 120 7.05 -20.12 3.24
C VAL A 120 8.22 -19.59 4.04
N VAL A 121 8.32 -19.98 5.30
CA VAL A 121 9.40 -19.61 6.22
C VAL A 121 10.56 -20.58 6.07
N ARG A 122 11.75 -20.10 5.74
CA ARG A 122 12.96 -20.92 5.52
C ARG A 122 13.85 -20.97 6.77
N CYS A 123 13.27 -21.07 7.93
CA CYS A 123 14.00 -21.20 9.19
C CYS A 123 13.38 -22.34 10.00
N ASN A 124 14.22 -23.28 10.44
CA ASN A 124 13.82 -24.38 11.33
C ASN A 124 14.49 -24.28 12.70
N GLY A 125 15.13 -23.16 13.02
CA GLY A 125 15.77 -22.93 14.31
C GLY A 125 14.76 -22.64 15.40
N THR A 126 14.25 -23.64 16.09
CA THR A 126 13.35 -23.50 17.26
C THR A 126 14.05 -22.84 18.44
N CYS A 127 13.30 -22.42 19.45
CA CYS A 127 13.85 -21.85 20.69
C CYS A 127 14.86 -22.79 21.38
N GLU A 128 14.66 -24.09 21.27
CA GLU A 128 15.58 -25.11 21.81
C GLU A 128 16.93 -25.18 21.09
N MET A 129 16.90 -25.04 19.75
CA MET A 129 18.12 -25.06 18.93
C MET A 129 18.88 -23.76 18.94
N ARG A 130 18.21 -22.65 19.19
CA ARG A 130 18.80 -21.31 19.20
C ARG A 130 19.12 -20.89 20.62
N LYS A 131 20.30 -21.24 21.13
CA LYS A 131 20.73 -20.78 22.47
C LYS A 131 20.86 -19.25 22.47
N ARG A 132 20.27 -18.61 23.48
CA ARG A 132 20.50 -17.20 23.75
C ARG A 132 21.94 -17.00 24.19
N ILE A 133 22.66 -16.11 23.52
CA ILE A 133 24.06 -15.73 23.83
C ILE A 133 24.14 -14.29 24.29
N ALA A 134 23.11 -13.48 24.09
CA ALA A 134 23.03 -12.08 24.51
C ALA A 134 21.59 -11.71 24.87
N VAL A 135 21.43 -10.61 25.60
CA VAL A 135 20.14 -9.97 25.88
C VAL A 135 20.13 -8.63 25.14
N TYR A 136 19.12 -8.41 24.36
CA TYR A 136 18.91 -7.13 23.65
C TYR A 136 17.91 -6.28 24.43
N ASP A 137 18.37 -5.15 24.93
CA ASP A 137 17.57 -4.16 25.68
C ASP A 137 17.33 -2.93 24.78
N GLY A 138 16.46 -3.08 23.81
CA GLY A 138 16.11 -2.03 22.85
C GLY A 138 14.75 -2.27 22.23
N LEU A 139 14.48 -1.57 21.11
CA LEU A 139 13.22 -1.70 20.39
C LEU A 139 13.02 -3.12 19.84
N GLN A 140 12.01 -3.83 20.34
CA GLN A 140 11.72 -5.23 20.03
C GLN A 140 11.09 -5.39 18.62
N THR A 141 11.86 -5.04 17.59
CA THR A 141 11.51 -5.27 16.18
C THR A 141 12.64 -6.01 15.48
N CYS A 142 12.30 -6.86 14.52
CA CYS A 142 13.31 -7.58 13.73
C CYS A 142 14.25 -6.61 13.01
N THR A 143 13.72 -5.51 12.52
CA THR A 143 14.49 -4.49 11.80
C THR A 143 15.53 -3.83 12.70
N ALA A 144 15.16 -3.42 13.93
CA ALA A 144 16.08 -2.78 14.86
C ALA A 144 17.17 -3.76 15.34
N ILE A 145 16.80 -4.98 15.72
CA ILE A 145 17.75 -6.01 16.16
C ILE A 145 18.73 -6.38 15.05
N ASN A 146 18.22 -6.54 13.80
CA ASN A 146 19.09 -6.86 12.67
C ASN A 146 20.07 -5.74 12.32
N ALA A 147 19.70 -4.47 12.56
CA ALA A 147 20.59 -3.33 12.36
C ALA A 147 21.73 -3.29 13.41
N CYS A 148 21.47 -3.77 14.64
CA CYS A 148 22.47 -3.80 15.72
C CYS A 148 23.40 -5.02 15.67
N GLY A 149 23.06 -6.09 14.93
CA GLY A 149 23.91 -7.29 14.82
C GLY A 149 23.15 -8.60 14.60
N ALA A 150 23.73 -9.70 15.13
CA ALA A 150 23.15 -11.04 14.96
C ALA A 150 21.89 -11.31 15.79
N GLY A 151 21.51 -10.42 16.69
CA GLY A 151 20.41 -10.59 17.63
C GLY A 151 20.81 -11.36 18.89
N GLU A 152 19.83 -11.82 19.65
CA GLU A 152 20.06 -12.51 20.94
C GLU A 152 20.60 -13.94 20.78
N THR A 153 20.51 -14.52 19.58
CA THR A 153 20.94 -15.90 19.32
C THR A 153 22.23 -15.93 18.50
N GLY A 154 23.00 -17.02 18.60
CA GLY A 154 24.23 -17.20 17.83
C GLY A 154 24.07 -17.35 16.32
N CYS A 155 22.84 -17.41 15.81
CA CYS A 155 22.57 -17.56 14.39
C CYS A 155 22.36 -16.20 13.71
N GLY A 156 23.32 -15.79 12.87
CA GLY A 156 23.22 -14.54 12.09
C GLY A 156 22.17 -14.54 10.99
N TYR A 157 21.65 -15.71 10.60
CA TYR A 157 20.72 -15.86 9.46
C TYR A 157 19.30 -16.26 9.89
N GLY A 158 19.13 -16.79 11.12
CA GLY A 158 17.85 -17.32 11.60
C GLY A 158 16.80 -16.26 11.91
N CYS A 159 15.58 -16.69 12.17
CA CYS A 159 14.48 -15.84 12.60
C CYS A 159 14.81 -15.13 13.92
N LEU A 160 14.49 -13.84 14.02
CA LEU A 160 14.67 -13.06 15.27
C LEU A 160 13.49 -13.22 16.23
N GLY A 161 12.31 -13.63 15.74
CA GLY A 161 11.15 -13.92 16.56
C GLY A 161 10.32 -12.70 17.01
N CYS A 162 10.66 -11.46 16.58
CA CYS A 162 9.97 -10.25 17.07
C CYS A 162 8.63 -9.97 16.39
N GLY A 163 8.29 -10.68 15.30
CA GLY A 163 6.95 -10.59 14.71
C GLY A 163 6.73 -9.45 13.71
N ASP A 164 7.75 -8.81 13.14
CA ASP A 164 7.55 -7.78 12.08
C ASP A 164 6.73 -8.33 10.90
N CYS A 165 6.91 -9.62 10.57
CA CYS A 165 6.15 -10.30 9.52
C CYS A 165 4.67 -10.49 9.88
N THR A 166 4.34 -10.72 11.15
CA THR A 166 2.95 -10.84 11.63
C THR A 166 2.26 -9.49 11.61
N ASN A 167 2.94 -8.43 12.05
CA ASN A 167 2.43 -7.07 12.02
C ASN A 167 2.20 -6.54 10.59
N ALA A 168 3.02 -7.00 9.63
CA ALA A 168 2.87 -6.63 8.22
C ALA A 168 1.73 -7.40 7.51
N CYS A 169 1.20 -8.48 8.09
CA CYS A 169 0.17 -9.29 7.48
C CYS A 169 -1.23 -8.73 7.74
N GLN A 170 -1.84 -8.11 6.75
CA GLN A 170 -3.21 -7.58 6.83
C GLN A 170 -4.29 -8.67 6.89
N PHE A 171 -3.94 -9.92 6.56
CA PHE A 171 -4.88 -11.04 6.46
C PHE A 171 -4.81 -11.99 7.67
N GLY A 172 -3.91 -11.74 8.63
CA GLY A 172 -3.73 -12.60 9.80
C GLY A 172 -3.23 -14.01 9.46
N ALA A 173 -2.66 -14.20 8.27
CA ALA A 173 -2.23 -15.51 7.76
C ALA A 173 -0.88 -15.99 8.32
N ILE A 174 -0.19 -15.19 9.13
CA ILE A 174 1.09 -15.53 9.74
C ILE A 174 1.10 -15.14 11.22
N SER A 175 1.49 -16.05 12.08
CA SER A 175 1.57 -15.88 13.52
C SER A 175 2.88 -16.46 14.07
N ILE A 176 3.37 -15.96 15.20
CA ILE A 176 4.51 -16.58 15.88
C ILE A 176 3.99 -17.73 16.75
N ASN A 177 4.49 -18.93 16.52
CA ASN A 177 4.21 -20.06 17.39
C ASN A 177 4.99 -19.88 18.71
N PRO A 178 4.30 -19.85 19.87
CA PRO A 178 4.94 -19.62 21.17
C PRO A 178 5.90 -20.73 21.58
N GLU A 179 5.69 -21.97 21.14
CA GLU A 179 6.53 -23.12 21.48
C GLU A 179 7.85 -23.11 20.71
N THR A 180 7.79 -22.84 19.41
CA THR A 180 8.96 -22.86 18.52
C THR A 180 9.66 -21.51 18.41
N GLY A 181 8.95 -20.42 18.71
CA GLY A 181 9.39 -19.04 18.48
C GLY A 181 9.57 -18.68 17.01
N LEU A 182 8.98 -19.46 16.09
CA LEU A 182 9.06 -19.28 14.65
C LEU A 182 7.72 -18.79 14.10
N PRO A 183 7.73 -18.01 13.01
CA PRO A 183 6.52 -17.68 12.31
C PRO A 183 5.95 -18.89 11.56
N GLU A 184 4.68 -19.15 11.76
CA GLU A 184 3.90 -20.15 11.03
C GLU A 184 2.90 -19.47 10.10
N VAL A 185 2.74 -20.02 8.91
CA VAL A 185 1.87 -19.48 7.87
C VAL A 185 0.67 -20.43 7.68
N ASP A 186 -0.52 -19.86 7.82
CA ASP A 186 -1.75 -20.53 7.41
C ASP A 186 -1.89 -20.39 5.88
N GLU A 187 -1.69 -21.50 5.18
CA GLU A 187 -1.71 -21.54 3.72
C GLU A 187 -3.13 -21.35 3.14
N ASP A 188 -4.19 -21.59 3.94
CA ASP A 188 -5.57 -21.42 3.49
C ASP A 188 -6.00 -19.93 3.55
N VAL A 189 -5.45 -19.17 4.47
CA VAL A 189 -5.69 -17.72 4.62
C VAL A 189 -4.68 -16.90 3.81
N CYS A 190 -3.49 -17.46 3.52
CA CYS A 190 -2.41 -16.74 2.86
C CYS A 190 -2.75 -16.41 1.40
N THR A 191 -2.77 -15.14 1.08
CA THR A 191 -3.03 -14.62 -0.28
C THR A 191 -1.77 -14.54 -1.17
N GLY A 192 -0.56 -14.78 -0.60
CA GLY A 192 0.69 -14.67 -1.34
C GLY A 192 1.09 -13.23 -1.70
N CYS A 193 0.59 -12.22 -1.00
CA CYS A 193 0.86 -10.80 -1.28
C CYS A 193 2.32 -10.36 -1.06
N GLY A 194 3.11 -11.12 -0.30
CA GLY A 194 4.54 -10.86 -0.08
C GLY A 194 4.85 -9.77 0.95
N ALA A 195 3.88 -9.20 1.65
CA ALA A 195 4.12 -8.18 2.68
C ALA A 195 5.05 -8.68 3.79
N CYS A 196 4.84 -9.90 4.28
CA CYS A 196 5.70 -10.54 5.28
C CYS A 196 7.14 -10.79 4.79
N ALA A 197 7.31 -11.12 3.50
CA ALA A 197 8.65 -11.30 2.91
C ALA A 197 9.41 -9.98 2.81
N LYS A 198 8.73 -8.88 2.48
CA LYS A 198 9.31 -7.52 2.45
C LYS A 198 9.64 -7.00 3.85
N ALA A 199 8.81 -7.33 4.85
CA ALA A 199 9.02 -6.91 6.24
C ALA A 199 10.17 -7.67 6.94
N CYS A 200 10.59 -8.82 6.41
CA CYS A 200 11.64 -9.62 7.00
C CYS A 200 13.04 -9.10 6.66
N PRO A 201 13.81 -8.52 7.59
CA PRO A 201 15.13 -7.97 7.29
C PRO A 201 16.18 -9.05 6.95
N ARG A 202 15.89 -10.31 7.27
CA ARG A 202 16.75 -11.47 6.97
C ARG A 202 16.33 -12.24 5.74
N HIS A 203 15.25 -11.83 5.07
CA HIS A 203 14.74 -12.45 3.85
C HIS A 203 14.52 -13.96 3.92
N ILE A 204 14.13 -14.46 5.11
CA ILE A 204 13.87 -15.90 5.33
C ILE A 204 12.46 -16.31 4.91
N ILE A 205 11.63 -15.40 4.44
CA ILE A 205 10.28 -15.69 3.96
C ILE A 205 10.27 -15.55 2.44
N GLU A 206 9.89 -16.62 1.75
CA GLU A 206 9.79 -16.67 0.30
C GLU A 206 8.35 -16.96 -0.14
N LEU A 207 7.99 -16.49 -1.33
CA LEU A 207 6.74 -16.86 -1.98
C LEU A 207 6.97 -18.06 -2.88
N ARG A 208 6.25 -19.13 -2.63
CA ARG A 208 6.27 -20.37 -3.43
C ARG A 208 4.89 -20.71 -3.96
N LYS A 209 4.82 -21.51 -5.02
CA LYS A 209 3.56 -22.05 -5.55
C LYS A 209 2.87 -22.85 -4.44
N LYS A 210 1.55 -22.67 -4.30
CA LYS A 210 0.74 -23.47 -3.38
C LYS A 210 0.78 -24.91 -3.85
N GLY A 211 1.43 -25.79 -3.08
CA GLY A 211 1.55 -27.21 -3.33
C GLY A 211 0.60 -28.03 -2.46
N PRO A 212 0.59 -29.37 -2.61
CA PRO A 212 -0.15 -30.23 -1.69
C PRO A 212 0.35 -30.04 -0.26
N LYS A 213 -0.59 -29.93 0.70
CA LYS A 213 -0.30 -29.76 2.13
C LYS A 213 0.73 -30.78 2.61
N GLY A 214 1.74 -30.35 3.31
CA GLY A 214 2.77 -31.22 3.90
C GLY A 214 4.11 -31.28 3.16
N ARG A 215 4.24 -30.71 1.98
CA ARG A 215 5.52 -30.69 1.24
C ARG A 215 6.32 -29.43 1.56
N ARG A 216 6.79 -29.31 2.80
CA ARG A 216 7.73 -28.26 3.20
C ARG A 216 9.15 -28.71 2.88
N VAL A 217 9.76 -28.15 1.85
CA VAL A 217 11.19 -28.35 1.61
C VAL A 217 11.94 -27.31 2.43
N TYR A 218 12.41 -27.70 3.60
CA TYR A 218 13.36 -26.91 4.36
C TYR A 218 14.75 -27.11 3.74
N VAL A 219 15.39 -26.01 3.39
CA VAL A 219 16.82 -26.05 3.07
C VAL A 219 17.54 -25.70 4.37
N SER A 220 18.17 -26.68 4.96
CA SER A 220 19.11 -26.52 6.08
C SER A 220 20.37 -25.80 5.63
#